data_bc6c2444b14d5c79faa63949df3a7969
#
_entry.id   bc6c2444b14d5c79faa63949df3a7969
#
_cell.length_a   1.000
_cell.length_b   1.000
_cell.length_c   1.000
_cell.angle_alpha   90.00
_cell.angle_beta   90.00
_cell.angle_gamma   90.00
#
_symmetry.space_group_name_H-M   'P 1'
#
loop_
_entity.id
_entity.type
_entity.pdbx_description
1 polymer ?
#
loop_
_entity_poly.entity_id
_entity_poly.type
_entity_poly.pdbx_seq_one_letter_code
_entity_poly.pdbx_strand_id
1 'polypeptide(L)'
;MLKIGEFSKLSRVSIRMLRRYNEVGLLLPAETDPITGYRYYSEEQLPAAGRITALRDMGFGLAAIEQLLATWEEPTLLEVLLDEKQAQLQKEAVLLQRRLRALETLRQRLRKEDNAMDYTVNLKTLPQRQAACLRMTIPTYEREGILWQILMEETAHLNLQPDEPCYCSVTFHDGEFKERDVDLEAQKTVRGQYPDTEHVQFKQLPPVTFASTVYQGPYEKIGEANAAVAAWVRDNGYTYDGPAFNIYHISPHETKDPEQFVTEVCYPVKKADA
;
A
#
# COMPACT_ATOMS: atom_id res chain seq x y z
N MET A 1 1.14 26.35 46.88
CA MET A 1 2.24 25.38 46.67
C MET A 1 1.74 23.99 46.99
N LEU A 2 1.86 23.06 46.05
CA LEU A 2 1.38 21.69 46.14
C LEU A 2 2.56 20.73 46.33
N LYS A 3 2.44 19.78 47.23
CA LYS A 3 3.40 18.68 47.28
C LYS A 3 3.34 17.86 46.00
N ILE A 4 4.45 17.23 45.61
CA ILE A 4 4.54 16.42 44.37
C ILE A 4 3.38 15.41 44.25
N GLY A 5 2.90 14.83 45.36
CA GLY A 5 1.77 13.90 45.37
C GLY A 5 0.42 14.56 45.09
N GLU A 6 0.23 15.79 45.55
CA GLU A 6 -0.99 16.58 45.32
C GLU A 6 -1.00 17.06 43.85
N PHE A 7 0.13 17.59 43.38
CA PHE A 7 0.31 18.01 42.01
C PHE A 7 0.12 16.83 41.04
N SER A 8 0.65 15.66 41.36
CA SER A 8 0.44 14.43 40.60
C SER A 8 -1.03 14.07 40.40
N LYS A 9 -1.84 14.19 41.50
CA LYS A 9 -3.29 13.91 41.43
C LYS A 9 -4.02 14.93 40.55
N LEU A 10 -3.69 16.21 40.68
CA LEU A 10 -4.36 17.30 39.93
C LEU A 10 -3.95 17.31 38.46
N SER A 11 -2.66 17.12 38.17
CA SER A 11 -2.15 17.09 36.81
C SER A 11 -2.39 15.76 36.08
N ARG A 12 -2.78 14.70 36.78
CA ARG A 12 -2.86 13.31 36.29
C ARG A 12 -1.53 12.78 35.72
N VAL A 13 -0.42 13.35 36.18
CA VAL A 13 0.94 12.89 35.82
C VAL A 13 1.50 12.11 36.99
N SER A 14 2.02 10.92 36.76
CA SER A 14 2.59 10.11 37.86
C SER A 14 3.82 10.79 38.46
N ILE A 15 4.08 10.57 39.75
CA ILE A 15 5.26 11.11 40.46
C ILE A 15 6.56 10.73 39.73
N ARG A 16 6.63 9.51 39.16
CA ARG A 16 7.76 9.05 38.40
C ARG A 16 7.97 9.94 37.15
N MET A 17 6.91 10.29 36.46
CA MET A 17 7.00 11.17 35.29
C MET A 17 7.34 12.61 35.67
N LEU A 18 6.78 13.13 36.76
CA LEU A 18 7.14 14.46 37.27
C LEU A 18 8.64 14.56 37.60
N ARG A 19 9.19 13.51 38.22
CA ARG A 19 10.65 13.43 38.46
C ARG A 19 11.42 13.41 37.15
N ARG A 20 10.96 12.64 36.16
CA ARG A 20 11.58 12.58 34.85
C ARG A 20 11.53 13.93 34.11
N TYR A 21 10.40 14.63 34.19
CA TYR A 21 10.28 15.98 33.62
C TYR A 21 11.23 16.98 34.28
N ASN A 22 11.40 16.88 35.60
CA ASN A 22 12.40 17.69 36.31
C ASN A 22 13.84 17.35 35.87
N GLU A 23 14.19 16.07 35.74
CA GLU A 23 15.52 15.63 35.33
C GLU A 23 15.93 16.15 33.93
N VAL A 24 14.96 16.21 33.01
CA VAL A 24 15.16 16.67 31.63
C VAL A 24 14.87 18.16 31.45
N GLY A 25 14.56 18.91 32.51
CA GLY A 25 14.28 20.33 32.45
C GLY A 25 12.90 20.73 31.91
N LEU A 26 12.03 19.75 31.61
CA LEU A 26 10.73 19.98 30.95
C LEU A 26 9.68 20.61 31.90
N LEU A 27 9.69 20.24 33.16
CA LEU A 27 8.83 20.82 34.21
C LEU A 27 9.58 20.82 35.54
N LEU A 28 10.18 21.94 35.87
CA LEU A 28 10.89 22.12 37.11
C LEU A 28 9.94 22.36 38.27
N PRO A 29 10.23 21.84 39.49
CA PRO A 29 9.45 22.23 40.68
C PRO A 29 9.61 23.73 40.93
N ALA A 30 8.56 24.38 41.42
CA ALA A 30 8.61 25.79 41.82
C ALA A 30 9.56 26.00 43.01
N GLU A 31 9.66 24.99 43.89
CA GLU A 31 10.56 25.00 45.04
C GLU A 31 11.02 23.57 45.35
N THR A 32 12.29 23.45 45.77
CA THR A 32 12.81 22.20 46.32
C THR A 32 13.40 22.50 47.71
N ASP A 33 12.92 21.82 48.73
CA ASP A 33 13.40 21.95 50.08
C ASP A 33 14.89 21.54 50.10
N PRO A 34 15.80 22.44 50.47
CA PRO A 34 17.24 22.17 50.43
C PRO A 34 17.70 21.14 51.46
N ILE A 35 16.92 20.89 52.52
CA ILE A 35 17.29 19.96 53.59
C ILE A 35 16.76 18.55 53.27
N THR A 36 15.50 18.45 52.85
CA THR A 36 14.80 17.16 52.65
C THR A 36 14.80 16.72 51.17
N GLY A 37 15.09 17.61 50.26
CA GLY A 37 15.00 17.38 48.79
C GLY A 37 13.53 17.26 48.31
N TYR A 38 12.55 17.66 49.13
CA TYR A 38 11.16 17.56 48.79
C TYR A 38 10.77 18.61 47.74
N ARG A 39 10.02 18.21 46.72
CA ARG A 39 9.63 19.04 45.57
C ARG A 39 8.22 19.59 45.75
N TYR A 40 8.07 20.88 45.53
CA TYR A 40 6.80 21.60 45.55
C TYR A 40 6.55 22.23 44.21
N TYR A 41 5.29 22.20 43.76
CA TYR A 41 4.84 22.73 42.49
C TYR A 41 3.80 23.82 42.72
N SER A 42 3.73 24.83 41.85
CA SER A 42 2.66 25.82 41.83
C SER A 42 1.44 25.31 41.08
N GLU A 43 0.26 25.76 41.47
CA GLU A 43 -1.00 25.53 40.73
C GLU A 43 -0.94 26.12 39.33
N GLU A 44 -0.19 27.21 39.14
CA GLU A 44 0.07 27.84 37.84
C GLU A 44 0.83 26.94 36.87
N GLN A 45 1.48 25.88 37.32
CA GLN A 45 2.17 24.91 36.50
C GLN A 45 1.25 23.79 35.96
N LEU A 46 0.00 23.72 36.43
CA LEU A 46 -0.98 22.70 35.96
C LEU A 46 -1.23 22.81 34.43
N PRO A 47 -1.43 24.03 33.85
CA PRO A 47 -1.58 24.12 32.38
C PRO A 47 -0.38 23.59 31.62
N ALA A 48 0.86 23.88 32.08
CA ALA A 48 2.07 23.35 31.45
C ALA A 48 2.14 21.81 31.53
N ALA A 49 1.82 21.23 32.69
CA ALA A 49 1.74 19.78 32.83
C ALA A 49 0.67 19.16 31.89
N GLY A 50 -0.46 19.85 31.70
CA GLY A 50 -1.52 19.45 30.78
C GLY A 50 -1.03 19.45 29.31
N ARG A 51 -0.32 20.50 28.89
CA ARG A 51 0.28 20.58 27.54
C ARG A 51 1.27 19.45 27.29
N ILE A 52 2.18 19.19 28.23
CA ILE A 52 3.15 18.09 28.14
C ILE A 52 2.43 16.75 27.98
N THR A 53 1.38 16.53 28.75
CA THR A 53 0.60 15.28 28.69
C THR A 53 -0.08 15.12 27.35
N ALA A 54 -0.73 16.16 26.83
CA ALA A 54 -1.39 16.14 25.54
C ALA A 54 -0.40 15.82 24.40
N LEU A 55 0.75 16.50 24.37
CA LEU A 55 1.78 16.25 23.34
C LEU A 55 2.36 14.84 23.44
N ARG A 56 2.59 14.33 24.66
CA ARG A 56 3.06 12.96 24.86
C ARG A 56 2.04 11.94 24.36
N ASP A 57 0.78 12.15 24.64
CA ASP A 57 -0.29 11.22 24.21
C ASP A 57 -0.50 11.23 22.69
N MET A 58 -0.10 12.30 22.01
CA MET A 58 0.04 12.37 20.55
C MET A 58 1.32 11.68 20.02
N GLY A 59 2.17 11.12 20.91
CA GLY A 59 3.37 10.39 20.55
C GLY A 59 4.58 11.26 20.22
N PHE A 60 4.66 12.48 20.77
CA PHE A 60 5.88 13.27 20.74
C PHE A 60 6.88 12.79 21.79
N GLY A 61 8.17 12.71 21.42
CA GLY A 61 9.26 12.47 22.36
C GLY A 61 9.56 13.69 23.23
N LEU A 62 10.20 13.50 24.39
CA LEU A 62 10.43 14.58 25.36
C LEU A 62 11.20 15.77 24.76
N ALA A 63 12.20 15.52 23.91
CA ALA A 63 12.95 16.58 23.23
C ALA A 63 12.08 17.41 22.26
N ALA A 64 11.16 16.75 21.53
CA ALA A 64 10.23 17.44 20.67
C ALA A 64 9.18 18.23 21.49
N ILE A 65 8.74 17.69 22.63
CA ILE A 65 7.83 18.40 23.55
C ILE A 65 8.50 19.68 24.07
N GLU A 66 9.78 19.62 24.43
CA GLU A 66 10.54 20.80 24.89
C GLU A 66 10.56 21.90 23.80
N GLN A 67 10.85 21.52 22.56
CA GLN A 67 10.81 22.45 21.42
C GLN A 67 9.42 23.05 21.20
N LEU A 68 8.37 22.21 21.21
CA LEU A 68 6.99 22.65 21.04
C LEU A 68 6.52 23.59 22.15
N LEU A 69 6.97 23.37 23.38
CA LEU A 69 6.65 24.28 24.50
C LEU A 69 7.37 25.62 24.39
N ALA A 70 8.61 25.62 23.89
CA ALA A 70 9.37 26.85 23.66
C ALA A 70 8.76 27.71 22.55
N THR A 71 8.09 27.09 21.56
CA THR A 71 7.40 27.77 20.43
C THR A 71 5.90 27.95 20.66
N TRP A 72 5.40 27.70 21.87
CA TRP A 72 3.95 27.69 22.14
C TRP A 72 3.26 29.03 21.84
N GLU A 73 3.98 30.13 21.95
CA GLU A 73 3.49 31.49 21.66
C GLU A 73 3.58 31.83 20.16
N GLU A 74 4.06 30.90 19.31
CA GLU A 74 4.19 31.06 17.87
C GLU A 74 3.23 30.11 17.13
N PRO A 75 1.93 30.47 16.97
CA PRO A 75 0.93 29.55 16.45
C PRO A 75 1.26 28.94 15.10
N THR A 76 1.86 29.71 14.20
CA THR A 76 2.20 29.27 12.84
C THR A 76 3.23 28.14 12.83
N LEU A 77 4.26 28.21 13.69
CA LEU A 77 5.27 27.18 13.79
C LEU A 77 4.72 25.92 14.47
N LEU A 78 3.88 26.12 15.49
CA LEU A 78 3.21 25.03 16.18
C LEU A 78 2.30 24.24 15.21
N GLU A 79 1.51 24.92 14.38
CA GLU A 79 0.67 24.30 13.35
C GLU A 79 1.49 23.43 12.38
N VAL A 80 2.62 23.94 11.87
CA VAL A 80 3.49 23.17 10.95
C VAL A 80 3.96 21.87 11.61
N LEU A 81 4.42 21.91 12.86
CA LEU A 81 4.91 20.73 13.57
C LEU A 81 3.78 19.72 13.86
N LEU A 82 2.58 20.21 14.14
CA LEU A 82 1.39 19.36 14.34
C LEU A 82 0.96 18.71 13.02
N ASP A 83 0.99 19.44 11.91
CA ASP A 83 0.66 18.92 10.58
C ASP A 83 1.65 17.84 10.13
N GLU A 84 2.95 18.03 10.37
CA GLU A 84 3.97 17.02 10.11
C GLU A 84 3.71 15.75 10.92
N LYS A 85 3.36 15.90 12.20
CA LYS A 85 3.04 14.76 13.07
C LYS A 85 1.78 14.05 12.60
N GLN A 86 0.76 14.79 12.22
CA GLN A 86 -0.48 14.24 11.67
C GLN A 86 -0.20 13.44 10.39
N ALA A 87 0.59 13.98 9.47
CA ALA A 87 0.96 13.29 8.25
C ALA A 87 1.76 12.00 8.52
N GLN A 88 2.66 12.02 9.52
CA GLN A 88 3.38 10.84 9.98
C GLN A 88 2.41 9.75 10.50
N LEU A 89 1.50 10.13 11.41
CA LEU A 89 0.52 9.19 11.99
C LEU A 89 -0.43 8.61 10.93
N GLN A 90 -0.81 9.41 9.94
CA GLN A 90 -1.62 8.93 8.81
C GLN A 90 -0.88 7.86 8.00
N LYS A 91 0.41 8.06 7.71
CA LYS A 91 1.24 7.05 7.02
C LYS A 91 1.37 5.76 7.84
N GLU A 92 1.60 5.89 9.14
CA GLU A 92 1.65 4.74 10.07
C GLU A 92 0.32 4.00 10.13
N ALA A 93 -0.80 4.71 10.16
CA ALA A 93 -2.14 4.13 10.16
C ALA A 93 -2.42 3.32 8.88
N VAL A 94 -2.05 3.83 7.72
CA VAL A 94 -2.17 3.10 6.45
C VAL A 94 -1.35 1.82 6.46
N LEU A 95 -0.10 1.89 6.94
CA LEU A 95 0.76 0.72 7.06
C LEU A 95 0.20 -0.33 8.02
N LEU A 96 -0.33 0.10 9.17
CA LEU A 96 -0.96 -0.78 10.15
C LEU A 96 -2.22 -1.44 9.58
N GLN A 97 -3.05 -0.71 8.85
CA GLN A 97 -4.22 -1.27 8.18
C GLN A 97 -3.83 -2.34 7.16
N ARG A 98 -2.77 -2.11 6.36
CA ARG A 98 -2.24 -3.11 5.42
C ARG A 98 -1.78 -4.39 6.16
N ARG A 99 -1.07 -4.25 7.28
CA ARG A 99 -0.63 -5.40 8.10
C ARG A 99 -1.80 -6.17 8.70
N LEU A 100 -2.82 -5.46 9.18
CA LEU A 100 -4.04 -6.09 9.71
C LEU A 100 -4.78 -6.88 8.64
N ARG A 101 -4.93 -6.35 7.42
CA ARG A 101 -5.52 -7.07 6.29
C ARG A 101 -4.73 -8.32 5.93
N ALA A 102 -3.39 -8.24 5.90
CA ALA A 102 -2.53 -9.39 5.63
C ALA A 102 -2.70 -10.50 6.69
N LEU A 103 -2.79 -10.13 7.98
CA LEU A 103 -3.07 -11.07 9.06
C LEU A 103 -4.46 -11.72 8.93
N GLU A 104 -5.45 -10.94 8.54
CA GLU A 104 -6.82 -11.42 8.35
C GLU A 104 -6.91 -12.40 7.18
N THR A 105 -6.21 -12.10 6.07
CA THR A 105 -6.05 -13.00 4.92
C THR A 105 -5.38 -14.32 5.33
N LEU A 106 -4.27 -14.25 6.07
CA LEU A 106 -3.58 -15.44 6.58
C LEU A 106 -4.48 -16.26 7.51
N ARG A 107 -5.22 -15.60 8.40
CA ARG A 107 -6.18 -16.26 9.31
C ARG A 107 -7.31 -16.94 8.57
N GLN A 108 -7.80 -16.35 7.48
CA GLN A 108 -8.80 -16.97 6.62
C GLN A 108 -8.23 -18.20 5.89
N ARG A 109 -6.97 -18.13 5.42
CA ARG A 109 -6.28 -19.29 4.83
C ARG A 109 -6.18 -20.46 5.80
N LEU A 110 -5.69 -20.21 7.03
CA LEU A 110 -5.58 -21.24 8.06
C LEU A 110 -6.93 -21.88 8.45
N ARG A 111 -8.04 -21.15 8.30
CA ARG A 111 -9.40 -21.68 8.50
C ARG A 111 -9.95 -22.40 7.28
N LYS A 112 -9.39 -22.16 6.09
CA LYS A 112 -9.83 -22.73 4.81
C LYS A 112 -8.99 -23.93 4.36
N GLU A 113 -8.04 -24.40 5.16
CA GLU A 113 -7.31 -25.64 4.86
C GLU A 113 -8.24 -26.87 4.68
N ASP A 114 -9.53 -26.76 5.06
CA ASP A 114 -10.57 -27.74 4.74
C ASP A 114 -11.37 -27.45 3.46
N ASN A 115 -11.15 -26.31 2.78
CA ASN A 115 -11.79 -25.98 1.50
C ASN A 115 -10.76 -25.32 0.57
N ALA A 116 -9.92 -26.14 -0.05
CA ALA A 116 -9.11 -25.74 -1.19
C ALA A 116 -10.04 -25.13 -2.25
N MET A 117 -9.90 -23.83 -2.57
CA MET A 117 -10.50 -23.30 -3.79
C MET A 117 -9.89 -24.09 -4.94
N ASP A 118 -10.73 -24.87 -5.62
CA ASP A 118 -10.33 -25.70 -6.75
C ASP A 118 -10.11 -24.77 -7.95
N TYR A 119 -8.90 -24.18 -8.02
CA TYR A 119 -8.52 -23.34 -9.15
C TYR A 119 -8.39 -24.21 -10.40
N THR A 120 -9.37 -24.14 -11.29
CA THR A 120 -9.31 -24.82 -12.58
C THR A 120 -8.30 -24.09 -13.50
N VAL A 121 -7.15 -24.72 -13.72
CA VAL A 121 -6.13 -24.20 -14.64
C VAL A 121 -6.38 -24.75 -16.05
N ASN A 122 -6.41 -23.86 -17.03
CA ASN A 122 -6.63 -24.19 -18.42
C ASN A 122 -5.45 -23.76 -19.30
N LEU A 123 -5.14 -24.58 -20.30
CA LEU A 123 -4.23 -24.17 -21.38
C LEU A 123 -5.05 -23.41 -22.43
N LYS A 124 -4.65 -22.19 -22.74
CA LYS A 124 -5.32 -21.32 -23.72
C LYS A 124 -4.32 -20.78 -24.73
N THR A 125 -4.82 -20.36 -25.88
CA THR A 125 -4.04 -19.65 -26.88
C THR A 125 -4.78 -18.40 -27.32
N LEU A 126 -4.14 -17.24 -27.19
CA LEU A 126 -4.60 -16.02 -27.85
C LEU A 126 -3.99 -15.97 -29.25
N PRO A 127 -4.79 -15.69 -30.27
CA PRO A 127 -4.31 -15.51 -31.63
C PRO A 127 -3.49 -14.22 -31.76
N GLN A 128 -2.87 -14.04 -32.92
CA GLN A 128 -2.29 -12.77 -33.32
C GLN A 128 -3.36 -11.67 -33.24
N ARG A 129 -3.02 -10.53 -32.61
CA ARG A 129 -3.98 -9.47 -32.31
C ARG A 129 -3.33 -8.09 -32.37
N GLN A 130 -4.08 -7.09 -32.80
CA GLN A 130 -3.67 -5.69 -32.73
C GLN A 130 -3.99 -5.15 -31.32
N ALA A 131 -3.05 -4.42 -30.74
CA ALA A 131 -3.24 -3.81 -29.43
C ALA A 131 -2.62 -2.42 -29.33
N ALA A 132 -3.28 -1.55 -28.58
CA ALA A 132 -2.68 -0.35 -28.02
C ALA A 132 -1.85 -0.75 -26.80
N CYS A 133 -0.55 -0.48 -26.82
CA CYS A 133 0.42 -0.92 -25.82
C CYS A 133 1.13 0.28 -25.20
N LEU A 134 1.15 0.35 -23.88
CA LEU A 134 1.89 1.36 -23.14
C LEU A 134 2.80 0.67 -22.12
N ARG A 135 4.12 0.75 -22.33
CA ARG A 135 5.12 0.19 -21.42
C ARG A 135 5.89 1.30 -20.73
N MET A 136 5.95 1.23 -19.40
CA MET A 136 6.77 2.13 -18.61
C MET A 136 7.12 1.54 -17.25
N THR A 137 8.17 2.07 -16.65
CA THR A 137 8.51 1.79 -15.26
C THR A 137 7.66 2.66 -14.34
N ILE A 138 6.98 2.05 -13.40
CA ILE A 138 6.15 2.72 -12.39
C ILE A 138 6.65 2.42 -10.97
N PRO A 139 6.33 3.27 -9.97
CA PRO A 139 6.89 3.12 -8.63
C PRO A 139 6.58 1.79 -7.95
N THR A 140 5.35 1.28 -8.05
CA THR A 140 4.90 0.01 -7.45
C THR A 140 3.72 -0.55 -8.22
N TYR A 141 3.40 -1.84 -8.05
CA TYR A 141 2.26 -2.50 -8.69
C TYR A 141 0.91 -1.83 -8.37
N GLU A 142 0.74 -1.27 -7.18
CA GLU A 142 -0.49 -0.55 -6.79
C GLU A 142 -0.73 0.74 -7.61
N ARG A 143 0.29 1.20 -8.32
CA ARG A 143 0.23 2.37 -9.20
C ARG A 143 -0.05 2.01 -10.66
N GLU A 144 -0.38 0.77 -10.96
CA GLU A 144 -0.72 0.32 -12.32
C GLU A 144 -1.77 1.19 -13.02
N GLY A 145 -2.71 1.76 -12.25
CA GLY A 145 -3.72 2.69 -12.76
C GLY A 145 -3.17 3.88 -13.56
N ILE A 146 -1.89 4.25 -13.35
CA ILE A 146 -1.21 5.32 -14.11
C ILE A 146 -1.11 4.95 -15.60
N LEU A 147 -0.76 3.68 -15.91
CA LEU A 147 -0.66 3.22 -17.30
C LEU A 147 -2.01 3.33 -18.01
N TRP A 148 -3.07 2.89 -17.35
CA TRP A 148 -4.42 2.91 -17.90
C TRP A 148 -4.92 4.34 -18.11
N GLN A 149 -4.61 5.25 -17.18
CA GLN A 149 -4.97 6.65 -17.30
C GLN A 149 -4.28 7.27 -18.53
N ILE A 150 -2.96 7.14 -18.67
CA ILE A 150 -2.21 7.68 -19.82
C ILE A 150 -2.71 7.07 -21.12
N LEU A 151 -2.90 5.74 -21.17
CA LEU A 151 -3.39 5.06 -22.37
C LEU A 151 -4.74 5.61 -22.79
N MET A 152 -5.66 5.84 -21.86
CA MET A 152 -6.99 6.39 -22.15
C MET A 152 -6.92 7.86 -22.59
N GLU A 153 -6.14 8.68 -21.90
CA GLU A 153 -5.98 10.11 -22.22
C GLU A 153 -5.37 10.31 -23.62
N GLU A 154 -4.27 9.62 -23.92
CA GLU A 154 -3.58 9.78 -25.20
C GLU A 154 -4.36 9.21 -26.39
N THR A 155 -5.17 8.19 -26.18
CA THR A 155 -5.93 7.56 -27.27
C THR A 155 -7.38 8.05 -27.39
N ALA A 156 -7.84 8.95 -26.50
CA ALA A 156 -9.21 9.43 -26.49
C ALA A 156 -9.67 10.03 -27.84
N HIS A 157 -8.79 10.76 -28.48
CA HIS A 157 -9.06 11.43 -29.77
C HIS A 157 -9.09 10.45 -30.97
N LEU A 158 -8.54 9.24 -30.84
CA LEU A 158 -8.44 8.24 -31.89
C LEU A 158 -9.72 7.40 -32.08
N ASN A 159 -10.68 7.49 -31.15
CA ASN A 159 -11.93 6.73 -31.17
C ASN A 159 -11.69 5.23 -31.38
N LEU A 160 -10.81 4.63 -30.59
CA LEU A 160 -10.41 3.23 -30.69
C LEU A 160 -11.62 2.28 -30.75
N GLN A 161 -11.62 1.41 -31.75
CA GLN A 161 -12.61 0.34 -31.84
C GLN A 161 -12.08 -0.88 -31.07
N PRO A 162 -12.76 -1.29 -29.96
CA PRO A 162 -12.33 -2.48 -29.22
C PRO A 162 -12.46 -3.73 -30.10
N ASP A 163 -11.57 -4.69 -29.89
CA ASP A 163 -11.70 -6.01 -30.51
C ASP A 163 -12.80 -6.84 -29.85
N GLU A 164 -13.21 -7.93 -30.46
CA GLU A 164 -14.19 -8.88 -29.90
C GLU A 164 -13.61 -10.30 -29.94
N PRO A 165 -13.27 -10.83 -28.78
CA PRO A 165 -13.31 -10.24 -27.44
C PRO A 165 -12.22 -9.18 -27.22
N CYS A 166 -12.56 -8.12 -26.47
CA CYS A 166 -11.58 -7.11 -26.06
C CYS A 166 -10.85 -7.60 -24.81
N TYR A 167 -9.52 -7.67 -24.90
CA TYR A 167 -8.66 -8.00 -23.75
C TYR A 167 -7.97 -6.76 -23.23
N CYS A 168 -8.21 -6.44 -21.96
CA CYS A 168 -7.43 -5.49 -21.19
C CYS A 168 -6.45 -6.29 -20.32
N SER A 169 -5.16 -6.17 -20.58
CA SER A 169 -4.13 -6.97 -19.90
C SER A 169 -2.92 -6.13 -19.51
N VAL A 170 -2.19 -6.59 -18.50
CA VAL A 170 -0.89 -6.02 -18.13
C VAL A 170 0.15 -7.11 -18.10
N THR A 171 1.24 -6.90 -18.84
CA THR A 171 2.41 -7.77 -18.89
C THR A 171 3.48 -7.29 -17.93
N PHE A 172 4.07 -8.22 -17.19
CA PHE A 172 5.11 -7.99 -16.19
C PHE A 172 6.46 -8.33 -16.81
N HIS A 173 7.24 -7.31 -17.19
CA HIS A 173 8.49 -7.50 -17.93
C HIS A 173 9.71 -7.77 -17.04
N ASP A 174 9.61 -7.54 -15.74
CA ASP A 174 10.68 -7.86 -14.82
C ASP A 174 10.92 -9.37 -14.71
N GLY A 175 12.18 -9.79 -14.71
CA GLY A 175 12.54 -11.20 -14.53
C GLY A 175 12.42 -11.70 -13.10
N GLU A 176 12.12 -10.82 -12.14
CA GLU A 176 11.94 -11.11 -10.72
C GLU A 176 10.89 -10.19 -10.11
N PHE A 177 10.41 -10.52 -8.93
CA PHE A 177 9.52 -9.63 -8.19
C PHE A 177 10.31 -8.43 -7.65
N LYS A 178 9.85 -7.22 -7.96
CA LYS A 178 10.42 -5.97 -7.47
C LYS A 178 9.45 -5.25 -6.53
N GLU A 179 9.97 -4.66 -5.47
CA GLU A 179 9.18 -3.83 -4.57
C GLU A 179 8.99 -2.41 -5.11
N ARG A 180 9.87 -1.97 -6.03
CA ARG A 180 9.88 -0.62 -6.63
C ARG A 180 10.39 -0.67 -8.07
N ASP A 181 10.07 0.38 -8.82
CA ASP A 181 10.52 0.59 -10.19
C ASP A 181 10.20 -0.62 -11.09
N VAL A 182 8.92 -0.99 -11.08
CA VAL A 182 8.39 -2.16 -11.79
C VAL A 182 8.11 -1.83 -13.26
N ASP A 183 8.53 -2.70 -14.17
CA ASP A 183 8.40 -2.55 -15.63
C ASP A 183 7.13 -3.26 -16.11
N LEU A 184 6.09 -2.49 -16.39
CA LEU A 184 4.79 -3.00 -16.79
C LEU A 184 4.38 -2.49 -18.17
N GLU A 185 3.63 -3.30 -18.90
CA GLU A 185 3.03 -2.93 -20.18
C GLU A 185 1.52 -3.18 -20.17
N ALA A 186 0.75 -2.09 -20.12
CA ALA A 186 -0.69 -2.14 -20.31
C ALA A 186 -1.03 -2.34 -21.80
N GLN A 187 -1.96 -3.24 -22.09
CA GLN A 187 -2.36 -3.62 -23.44
C GLN A 187 -3.87 -3.67 -23.54
N LYS A 188 -4.44 -3.02 -24.55
CA LYS A 188 -5.87 -3.11 -24.91
C LYS A 188 -6.01 -3.53 -26.35
N THR A 189 -6.71 -4.64 -26.60
CA THR A 189 -6.91 -5.12 -27.99
C THR A 189 -7.88 -4.22 -28.73
N VAL A 190 -7.50 -3.91 -29.97
CA VAL A 190 -8.24 -2.96 -30.84
C VAL A 190 -8.36 -3.50 -32.26
N ARG A 191 -9.41 -3.08 -32.98
CA ARG A 191 -9.55 -3.28 -34.42
C ARG A 191 -9.07 -2.04 -35.16
N GLY A 192 -8.44 -2.24 -36.30
CA GLY A 192 -7.99 -1.16 -37.17
C GLY A 192 -6.54 -0.78 -36.94
N GLN A 193 -6.09 0.23 -37.69
CA GLN A 193 -4.75 0.78 -37.59
C GLN A 193 -4.83 2.21 -37.08
N TYR A 194 -3.96 2.53 -36.17
CA TYR A 194 -3.90 3.84 -35.50
C TYR A 194 -2.46 4.32 -35.49
N PRO A 195 -2.23 5.63 -35.55
CA PRO A 195 -0.90 6.19 -35.35
C PRO A 195 -0.47 6.07 -33.89
N ASP A 196 0.82 5.82 -33.69
CA ASP A 196 1.42 5.87 -32.35
C ASP A 196 1.28 7.27 -31.75
N THR A 197 1.19 7.33 -30.43
CA THR A 197 1.20 8.59 -29.66
C THR A 197 2.52 8.75 -28.92
N GLU A 198 2.62 9.65 -27.96
CA GLU A 198 3.86 9.89 -27.22
C GLU A 198 4.33 8.63 -26.46
N HIS A 199 3.39 7.96 -25.77
CA HIS A 199 3.70 6.78 -24.96
C HIS A 199 2.99 5.51 -25.43
N VAL A 200 1.94 5.60 -26.26
CA VAL A 200 1.19 4.44 -26.72
C VAL A 200 1.64 4.01 -28.11
N GLN A 201 2.04 2.76 -28.24
CA GLN A 201 2.40 2.13 -29.50
C GLN A 201 1.34 1.13 -29.94
N PHE A 202 0.94 1.17 -31.21
CA PHE A 202 0.00 0.21 -31.77
C PHE A 202 0.75 -0.95 -32.43
N LYS A 203 0.77 -2.10 -31.73
CA LYS A 203 1.56 -3.28 -32.13
C LYS A 203 0.67 -4.45 -32.52
N GLN A 204 1.18 -5.24 -33.46
CA GLN A 204 0.64 -6.55 -33.72
C GLN A 204 1.32 -7.55 -32.79
N LEU A 205 0.59 -8.02 -31.76
CA LEU A 205 1.08 -9.00 -30.82
C LEU A 205 1.02 -10.40 -31.42
N PRO A 206 2.08 -11.21 -31.28
CA PRO A 206 2.09 -12.58 -31.78
C PRO A 206 1.08 -13.47 -31.06
N PRO A 207 0.75 -14.63 -31.59
CA PRO A 207 -0.02 -15.63 -30.86
C PRO A 207 0.78 -16.08 -29.63
N VAL A 208 0.07 -16.34 -28.51
CA VAL A 208 0.67 -16.78 -27.26
C VAL A 208 -0.15 -17.91 -26.65
N THR A 209 0.53 -19.02 -26.32
CA THR A 209 -0.05 -20.13 -25.56
C THR A 209 0.34 -20.00 -24.10
N PHE A 210 -0.62 -20.11 -23.20
CA PHE A 210 -0.41 -19.88 -21.78
C PHE A 210 -1.31 -20.77 -20.91
N ALA A 211 -0.80 -21.12 -19.73
CA ALA A 211 -1.59 -21.71 -18.66
C ALA A 211 -2.21 -20.57 -17.85
N SER A 212 -3.50 -20.66 -17.57
CA SER A 212 -4.22 -19.61 -16.83
C SER A 212 -5.28 -20.14 -15.89
N THR A 213 -5.56 -19.38 -14.85
CA THR A 213 -6.74 -19.55 -14.01
C THR A 213 -7.38 -18.21 -13.69
N VAL A 214 -8.69 -18.22 -13.51
CA VAL A 214 -9.48 -17.05 -13.15
C VAL A 214 -9.77 -17.10 -11.66
N TYR A 215 -9.60 -15.98 -10.98
CA TYR A 215 -10.05 -15.84 -9.60
C TYR A 215 -10.86 -14.56 -9.42
N GLN A 216 -11.73 -14.59 -8.41
CA GLN A 216 -12.52 -13.42 -7.99
C GLN A 216 -12.02 -12.94 -6.63
N GLY A 217 -11.89 -11.63 -6.47
CA GLY A 217 -11.52 -10.98 -5.22
C GLY A 217 -10.31 -10.06 -5.37
N PRO A 218 -9.83 -9.54 -4.24
CA PRO A 218 -8.75 -8.55 -4.20
C PRO A 218 -7.41 -9.14 -4.67
N TYR A 219 -6.53 -8.27 -5.14
CA TYR A 219 -5.23 -8.68 -5.71
C TYR A 219 -4.30 -9.38 -4.72
N GLU A 220 -4.53 -9.26 -3.43
CA GLU A 220 -3.81 -10.01 -2.39
C GLU A 220 -4.00 -11.54 -2.48
N LYS A 221 -5.07 -12.00 -3.16
CA LYS A 221 -5.36 -13.42 -3.41
C LYS A 221 -4.58 -14.00 -4.60
N ILE A 222 -3.90 -13.17 -5.41
CA ILE A 222 -3.21 -13.59 -6.63
C ILE A 222 -2.19 -14.69 -6.39
N GLY A 223 -1.56 -14.71 -5.21
CA GLY A 223 -0.57 -15.73 -4.83
C GLY A 223 -1.11 -17.17 -4.85
N GLU A 224 -2.38 -17.37 -4.52
CA GLU A 224 -3.04 -18.69 -4.56
C GLU A 224 -3.26 -19.14 -6.00
N ALA A 225 -3.75 -18.25 -6.87
CA ALA A 225 -3.94 -18.50 -8.29
C ALA A 225 -2.59 -18.81 -8.98
N ASN A 226 -1.54 -18.04 -8.65
CA ASN A 226 -0.18 -18.28 -9.15
C ASN A 226 0.36 -19.65 -8.74
N ALA A 227 0.14 -20.07 -7.49
CA ALA A 227 0.55 -21.40 -7.00
C ALA A 227 -0.17 -22.54 -7.74
N ALA A 228 -1.47 -22.37 -8.03
CA ALA A 228 -2.24 -23.35 -8.79
C ALA A 228 -1.70 -23.48 -10.23
N VAL A 229 -1.42 -22.37 -10.91
CA VAL A 229 -0.82 -22.40 -12.27
C VAL A 229 0.56 -23.03 -12.22
N ALA A 230 1.40 -22.71 -11.25
CA ALA A 230 2.73 -23.29 -11.11
C ALA A 230 2.70 -24.82 -10.91
N ALA A 231 1.78 -25.30 -10.06
CA ALA A 231 1.57 -26.74 -9.87
C ALA A 231 1.13 -27.41 -11.18
N TRP A 232 0.18 -26.82 -11.89
CA TRP A 232 -0.32 -27.36 -13.15
C TRP A 232 0.77 -27.42 -14.23
N VAL A 233 1.57 -26.36 -14.38
CA VAL A 233 2.70 -26.29 -15.34
C VAL A 233 3.69 -27.43 -15.10
N ARG A 234 4.09 -27.65 -13.84
CA ARG A 234 4.98 -28.74 -13.43
C ARG A 234 4.37 -30.10 -13.75
N ASP A 235 3.11 -30.32 -13.36
CA ASP A 235 2.47 -31.63 -13.39
C ASP A 235 2.06 -32.04 -14.82
N ASN A 236 1.97 -31.10 -15.76
CA ASN A 236 1.59 -31.33 -17.16
C ASN A 236 2.78 -31.28 -18.13
N GLY A 237 4.01 -31.13 -17.65
CA GLY A 237 5.22 -31.17 -18.49
C GLY A 237 5.37 -29.94 -19.39
N TYR A 238 5.08 -28.77 -18.85
CA TYR A 238 5.30 -27.48 -19.48
C TYR A 238 6.44 -26.71 -18.80
N THR A 239 7.02 -25.76 -19.53
CA THR A 239 7.98 -24.77 -19.03
C THR A 239 7.48 -23.38 -19.36
N TYR A 240 7.88 -22.37 -18.58
CA TYR A 240 7.54 -20.98 -18.85
C TYR A 240 8.24 -20.48 -20.11
N ASP A 241 7.54 -19.69 -20.93
CA ASP A 241 8.01 -19.23 -22.22
C ASP A 241 7.68 -17.75 -22.47
N GLY A 242 8.02 -16.90 -21.52
CA GLY A 242 7.84 -15.45 -21.61
C GLY A 242 7.33 -14.82 -20.32
N PRO A 243 7.16 -13.51 -20.35
CA PRO A 243 6.68 -12.76 -19.19
C PRO A 243 5.23 -13.10 -18.86
N ALA A 244 4.91 -13.21 -17.58
CA ALA A 244 3.55 -13.38 -17.10
C ALA A 244 2.70 -12.14 -17.41
N PHE A 245 1.40 -12.33 -17.55
CA PHE A 245 0.46 -11.23 -17.73
C PHE A 245 -0.88 -11.54 -17.04
N ASN A 246 -1.59 -10.49 -16.69
CA ASN A 246 -2.95 -10.58 -16.16
C ASN A 246 -3.94 -10.06 -17.18
N ILE A 247 -5.10 -10.73 -17.32
CA ILE A 247 -6.26 -10.21 -18.04
C ILE A 247 -7.30 -9.78 -17.00
N TYR A 248 -7.79 -8.56 -17.13
CA TYR A 248 -8.79 -8.00 -16.23
C TYR A 248 -10.18 -8.13 -16.87
N HIS A 249 -11.01 -8.98 -16.29
CA HIS A 249 -12.41 -9.17 -16.71
C HIS A 249 -13.34 -8.20 -15.97
N ILE A 250 -13.07 -7.95 -14.69
CA ILE A 250 -13.71 -6.90 -13.87
C ILE A 250 -12.62 -6.24 -13.05
N SER A 251 -12.36 -4.96 -13.29
CA SER A 251 -11.25 -4.17 -12.73
C SER A 251 -11.76 -3.03 -11.83
N PRO A 252 -10.85 -2.28 -11.18
CA PRO A 252 -11.20 -1.06 -10.43
C PRO A 252 -11.89 0.03 -11.25
N HIS A 253 -11.92 -0.11 -12.58
CA HIS A 253 -12.64 0.80 -13.47
C HIS A 253 -14.14 0.52 -13.48
N GLU A 254 -14.54 -0.77 -13.42
CA GLU A 254 -15.93 -1.20 -13.43
C GLU A 254 -16.56 -1.21 -12.03
N THR A 255 -15.79 -1.50 -10.99
CA THR A 255 -16.29 -1.58 -9.60
C THR A 255 -15.30 -1.01 -8.59
N LYS A 256 -15.82 -0.46 -7.50
CA LYS A 256 -15.03 0.01 -6.35
C LYS A 256 -14.86 -1.06 -5.27
N ASP A 257 -15.56 -2.18 -5.38
CA ASP A 257 -15.51 -3.29 -4.42
C ASP A 257 -14.46 -4.32 -4.85
N PRO A 258 -13.34 -4.45 -4.14
CA PRO A 258 -12.27 -5.40 -4.48
C PRO A 258 -12.72 -6.87 -4.49
N GLU A 259 -13.77 -7.24 -3.74
CA GLU A 259 -14.29 -8.61 -3.74
C GLU A 259 -15.00 -8.99 -5.05
N GLN A 260 -15.31 -7.99 -5.90
CA GLN A 260 -15.92 -8.19 -7.21
C GLN A 260 -14.91 -8.20 -8.36
N PHE A 261 -13.64 -7.92 -8.12
CA PHE A 261 -12.62 -7.99 -9.17
C PHE A 261 -12.52 -9.41 -9.70
N VAL A 262 -12.41 -9.53 -11.04
CA VAL A 262 -12.22 -10.82 -11.71
C VAL A 262 -10.98 -10.71 -12.56
N THR A 263 -9.95 -11.45 -12.17
CA THR A 263 -8.63 -11.43 -12.80
C THR A 263 -8.26 -12.82 -13.26
N GLU A 264 -7.77 -12.93 -14.48
CA GLU A 264 -7.15 -14.12 -15.01
C GLU A 264 -5.62 -13.97 -14.99
N VAL A 265 -4.96 -14.80 -14.21
CA VAL A 265 -3.49 -14.86 -14.20
C VAL A 265 -3.01 -15.80 -15.30
N CYS A 266 -2.09 -15.31 -16.14
CA CYS A 266 -1.68 -15.96 -17.37
C CYS A 266 -0.16 -16.11 -17.40
N TYR A 267 0.30 -17.34 -17.61
CA TYR A 267 1.72 -17.66 -17.71
C TYR A 267 1.99 -18.29 -19.09
N PRO A 268 2.70 -17.58 -19.99
CA PRO A 268 3.13 -18.16 -21.26
C PRO A 268 3.92 -19.44 -21.02
N VAL A 269 3.58 -20.49 -21.77
CA VAL A 269 4.19 -21.80 -21.62
C VAL A 269 4.43 -22.48 -22.96
N LYS A 270 5.46 -23.34 -22.98
CA LYS A 270 5.69 -24.30 -24.06
C LYS A 270 5.89 -25.69 -23.47
N LYS A 271 5.71 -26.73 -24.29
CA LYS A 271 6.04 -28.10 -23.88
C LYS A 271 7.51 -28.17 -23.49
N ALA A 272 7.80 -28.83 -22.37
CA ALA A 272 9.17 -29.14 -22.02
C ALA A 272 9.77 -30.03 -23.10
N ASP A 273 11.00 -29.74 -23.50
CA ASP A 273 11.77 -30.64 -24.36
C ASP A 273 11.95 -31.96 -23.62
N ALA A 274 11.64 -33.08 -24.30
CA ALA A 274 11.68 -34.44 -23.73
C ALA A 274 13.12 -34.93 -23.48
#